data_1dae1b7ce72bcbf36c967e87726740c4
#
_entry.id   1dae1b7ce72bcbf36c967e87726740c4
#
_cell.length_a   1.000
_cell.length_b   1.000
_cell.length_c   1.000
_cell.angle_alpha   90.00
_cell.angle_beta   90.00
_cell.angle_gamma   90.00
#
_symmetry.space_group_name_H-M   'P 1'
#
loop_
_entity.id
_entity.type
_entity.pdbx_description
1 polymer ?
#
loop_
_entity_poly.entity_id
_entity_poly.type
_entity_poly.pdbx_seq_one_letter_code
_entity_poly.pdbx_strand_id
1 'polypeptide(L)'
;LKEKYDNILTNPTGSNMEQGIITTFLHAPKSKGKRPLAVLEVDEANVIMVTKYIKPKAFVFTNIFRDQMDRYGELYTTYQKILDGVANAPEATVIANGDAPILNGVALAPNATIIANGDAPIFHSKQLPNPIVYYGFDNQKDGDIKATPNTDGVLCPQCQHVLHYHFISYSNLGKYFCPNCGFERPELNFALNKINDLTPKSSTFEIDGEPIKIGIGGVYNIYNALAAYSVGRFMGVSPAQTKKAFEKGKRIFGRQEEINVDGKLVTLILVKNPVGLNQVIDMISTDKDPFTFIGLLNANYADGIDTSWIWDGDFERLPKMNIKQFITGGERYKDITYRLQVAGVDPKKHLVEPDLDKVVEMIPKAPTKKVYILATYTAMLHLRKVFAAKGFIKGGMD
;
A
#
# COMPACT_ATOMS: atom_id res chain seq x y z
N LEU A 1 -5.89 -11.67 -13.89
CA LEU A 1 -6.74 -12.87 -13.92
C LEU A 1 -7.86 -12.77 -14.97
N LYS A 2 -8.48 -11.58 -15.18
CA LYS A 2 -9.54 -11.39 -16.21
C LYS A 2 -9.12 -11.71 -17.64
N GLU A 3 -7.83 -11.69 -17.96
CA GLU A 3 -7.33 -12.09 -19.28
C GLU A 3 -7.34 -13.63 -19.46
N LYS A 4 -7.61 -14.40 -18.41
CA LYS A 4 -7.66 -15.89 -18.44
C LYS A 4 -8.99 -16.46 -17.97
N TYR A 5 -9.66 -15.81 -17.03
CA TYR A 5 -10.90 -16.29 -16.40
C TYR A 5 -12.06 -15.36 -16.75
N ASP A 6 -13.12 -15.90 -17.33
CA ASP A 6 -14.24 -15.11 -17.83
C ASP A 6 -15.16 -14.56 -16.74
N ASN A 7 -15.17 -15.20 -15.56
CA ASN A 7 -16.08 -14.85 -14.49
C ASN A 7 -15.32 -14.67 -13.18
N ILE A 8 -15.05 -13.41 -12.80
CA ILE A 8 -14.36 -13.05 -11.56
C ILE A 8 -15.29 -12.24 -10.69
N LEU A 9 -15.51 -12.74 -9.46
CA LEU A 9 -16.19 -12.02 -8.39
C LEU A 9 -15.15 -11.26 -7.56
N THR A 10 -15.41 -9.98 -7.29
CA THR A 10 -14.55 -9.13 -6.46
C THR A 10 -15.38 -8.09 -5.72
N ASN A 11 -14.86 -7.55 -4.62
CA ASN A 11 -15.44 -6.46 -3.83
C ASN A 11 -14.71 -5.12 -4.10
N PRO A 12 -14.97 -4.47 -5.25
CA PRO A 12 -14.16 -3.33 -5.75
C PRO A 12 -14.31 -2.06 -4.91
N THR A 13 -15.33 -1.95 -4.08
CA THR A 13 -15.63 -0.76 -3.26
C THR A 13 -14.87 -0.72 -1.93
N GLY A 14 -13.94 -1.67 -1.69
CA GLY A 14 -13.21 -1.77 -0.42
C GLY A 14 -14.07 -2.27 0.75
N SER A 15 -15.23 -2.89 0.47
CA SER A 15 -16.07 -3.54 1.49
C SER A 15 -15.43 -4.87 1.93
N ASN A 16 -14.37 -4.77 2.72
CA ASN A 16 -13.44 -5.86 3.06
C ASN A 16 -13.72 -6.54 4.42
N MET A 17 -14.74 -6.09 5.14
CA MET A 17 -15.22 -6.74 6.35
C MET A 17 -16.21 -7.88 6.02
N GLU A 18 -16.54 -8.72 7.01
CA GLU A 18 -17.45 -9.87 6.86
C GLU A 18 -18.73 -9.53 6.12
N GLN A 19 -19.41 -8.43 6.50
CA GLN A 19 -20.68 -7.98 5.89
C GLN A 19 -20.51 -7.62 4.41
N GLY A 20 -19.40 -6.96 4.07
CA GLY A 20 -19.07 -6.59 2.69
C GLY A 20 -18.80 -7.82 1.82
N ILE A 21 -18.12 -8.81 2.38
CA ILE A 21 -17.87 -10.09 1.70
C ILE A 21 -19.18 -10.84 1.46
N ILE A 22 -20.06 -10.94 2.47
CA ILE A 22 -21.39 -11.56 2.34
C ILE A 22 -22.19 -10.85 1.25
N THR A 23 -22.25 -9.51 1.28
CA THR A 23 -22.95 -8.71 0.28
C THR A 23 -22.42 -8.97 -1.13
N THR A 24 -21.10 -9.09 -1.28
CA THR A 24 -20.45 -9.41 -2.57
C THR A 24 -20.95 -10.74 -3.14
N PHE A 25 -21.08 -11.77 -2.29
CA PHE A 25 -21.62 -13.07 -2.74
C PHE A 25 -23.12 -13.02 -3.04
N LEU A 26 -23.90 -12.29 -2.26
CA LEU A 26 -25.35 -12.12 -2.50
C LEU A 26 -25.64 -11.45 -3.83
N HIS A 27 -24.81 -10.50 -4.23
CA HIS A 27 -24.92 -9.80 -5.51
C HIS A 27 -24.20 -10.50 -6.67
N ALA A 28 -23.55 -11.65 -6.40
CA ALA A 28 -22.84 -12.39 -7.45
C ALA A 28 -23.81 -12.80 -8.58
N PRO A 29 -23.45 -12.57 -9.85
CA PRO A 29 -24.28 -13.01 -10.97
C PRO A 29 -24.40 -14.53 -10.96
N LYS A 30 -25.62 -15.03 -11.22
CA LYS A 30 -25.85 -16.48 -11.35
C LYS A 30 -25.00 -17.02 -12.51
N SER A 31 -23.99 -17.82 -12.22
CA SER A 31 -23.13 -18.39 -13.25
C SER A 31 -23.82 -19.57 -13.92
N LYS A 32 -23.96 -19.54 -15.24
CA LYS A 32 -24.39 -20.69 -16.02
C LYS A 32 -23.18 -21.63 -16.22
N GLY A 33 -23.06 -22.67 -15.41
CA GLY A 33 -22.19 -23.81 -15.65
C GLY A 33 -20.74 -23.76 -15.14
N LYS A 34 -20.06 -22.64 -15.06
CA LYS A 34 -18.70 -22.53 -14.52
C LYS A 34 -18.68 -21.78 -13.18
N ARG A 35 -18.01 -22.34 -12.16
CA ARG A 35 -17.84 -21.66 -10.88
C ARG A 35 -17.01 -20.38 -11.10
N PRO A 36 -17.45 -19.21 -10.61
CA PRO A 36 -16.68 -17.99 -10.69
C PRO A 36 -15.39 -18.11 -9.84
N LEU A 37 -14.32 -17.46 -10.29
CA LEU A 37 -13.15 -17.23 -9.46
C LEU A 37 -13.43 -16.01 -8.58
N ALA A 38 -13.46 -16.20 -7.26
CA ALA A 38 -13.53 -15.07 -6.32
C ALA A 38 -12.13 -14.57 -5.98
N VAL A 39 -11.93 -13.24 -6.11
CA VAL A 39 -10.72 -12.52 -5.68
C VAL A 39 -11.21 -11.40 -4.77
N LEU A 40 -11.01 -11.58 -3.47
CA LEU A 40 -11.58 -10.74 -2.44
C LEU A 40 -10.49 -10.02 -1.66
N GLU A 41 -10.67 -8.73 -1.43
CA GLU A 41 -9.95 -7.99 -0.41
C GLU A 41 -10.63 -8.25 0.93
N VAL A 42 -9.86 -8.71 1.94
CA VAL A 42 -10.35 -9.00 3.29
C VAL A 42 -9.48 -8.26 4.29
N ASP A 43 -10.12 -7.53 5.20
CA ASP A 43 -9.47 -6.86 6.31
C ASP A 43 -8.79 -7.90 7.23
N GLU A 44 -7.62 -7.58 7.75
CA GLU A 44 -6.74 -8.50 8.50
C GLU A 44 -7.45 -9.15 9.68
N ALA A 45 -8.23 -8.38 10.43
CA ALA A 45 -8.98 -8.88 11.59
C ALA A 45 -10.19 -9.74 11.20
N ASN A 46 -10.65 -9.62 9.95
CA ASN A 46 -11.81 -10.36 9.43
C ASN A 46 -11.45 -11.68 8.75
N VAL A 47 -10.17 -11.95 8.49
CA VAL A 47 -9.72 -13.19 7.84
C VAL A 47 -10.24 -14.43 8.59
N ILE A 48 -10.10 -14.45 9.91
CA ILE A 48 -10.59 -15.58 10.74
C ILE A 48 -12.10 -15.78 10.65
N MET A 49 -12.88 -14.70 10.52
CA MET A 49 -14.34 -14.78 10.40
C MET A 49 -14.76 -15.31 9.02
N VAL A 50 -14.19 -14.75 7.97
CA VAL A 50 -14.46 -15.13 6.58
C VAL A 50 -14.08 -16.58 6.31
N THR A 51 -12.94 -17.05 6.84
CA THR A 51 -12.45 -18.42 6.60
C THR A 51 -13.19 -19.50 7.37
N LYS A 52 -14.08 -19.15 8.31
CA LYS A 52 -15.05 -20.11 8.88
C LYS A 52 -16.00 -20.66 7.82
N TYR A 53 -16.41 -19.80 6.88
CA TYR A 53 -17.43 -20.10 5.87
C TYR A 53 -16.85 -20.34 4.47
N ILE A 54 -15.79 -19.61 4.13
CA ILE A 54 -15.15 -19.69 2.82
C ILE A 54 -13.78 -20.34 2.97
N LYS A 55 -13.55 -21.43 2.23
CA LYS A 55 -12.22 -22.07 2.17
C LYS A 55 -11.52 -21.57 0.91
N PRO A 56 -10.65 -20.54 1.00
CA PRO A 56 -9.94 -20.02 -0.15
C PRO A 56 -8.96 -21.06 -0.69
N LYS A 57 -8.66 -20.98 -1.98
CA LYS A 57 -7.55 -21.76 -2.59
C LYS A 57 -6.21 -21.12 -2.34
N ALA A 58 -6.18 -19.79 -2.16
CA ALA A 58 -4.97 -19.04 -1.90
C ALA A 58 -5.25 -17.84 -1.01
N PHE A 59 -4.30 -17.53 -0.15
CA PHE A 59 -4.19 -16.24 0.54
C PHE A 59 -3.11 -15.40 -0.13
N VAL A 60 -3.34 -14.09 -0.26
CA VAL A 60 -2.37 -13.14 -0.78
C VAL A 60 -2.16 -12.06 0.27
N PHE A 61 -0.98 -12.02 0.85
CA PHE A 61 -0.62 -10.99 1.83
C PHE A 61 0.32 -9.99 1.16
N THR A 62 -0.11 -8.75 1.04
CA THR A 62 0.66 -7.71 0.37
C THR A 62 1.65 -7.03 1.30
N ASN A 63 1.19 -6.42 2.37
CA ASN A 63 2.01 -5.80 3.41
C ASN A 63 1.26 -5.80 4.73
N ILE A 64 1.98 -5.91 5.84
CA ILE A 64 1.48 -5.63 7.18
C ILE A 64 2.41 -4.60 7.79
N PHE A 65 1.87 -3.42 8.06
CA PHE A 65 2.54 -2.33 8.75
C PHE A 65 1.76 -1.99 10.02
N ARG A 66 2.40 -1.27 10.93
CA ARG A 66 1.70 -0.65 12.05
C ARG A 66 0.62 0.28 11.50
N ASP A 67 -0.63 -0.05 11.73
CA ASP A 67 -1.80 0.69 11.26
C ASP A 67 -2.89 0.63 12.31
N GLN A 68 -3.48 1.79 12.65
CA GLN A 68 -4.58 1.89 13.62
C GLN A 68 -4.37 0.99 14.86
N MET A 69 -3.25 1.19 15.59
CA MET A 69 -2.86 0.36 16.75
C MET A 69 -3.91 0.37 17.86
N ASP A 70 -4.68 1.45 17.97
CA ASP A 70 -5.85 1.59 18.85
C ASP A 70 -6.97 0.59 18.50
N ARG A 71 -7.08 0.17 17.25
CA ARG A 71 -8.12 -0.75 16.75
C ARG A 71 -7.66 -2.20 16.62
N TYR A 72 -6.46 -2.41 16.11
CA TYR A 72 -5.96 -3.76 15.79
C TYR A 72 -4.93 -4.26 16.79
N GLY A 73 -4.37 -3.38 17.62
CA GLY A 73 -3.28 -3.66 18.55
C GLY A 73 -1.92 -3.70 17.83
N GLU A 74 -0.93 -4.25 18.49
CA GLU A 74 0.42 -4.40 17.97
C GLU A 74 0.45 -5.28 16.70
N LEU A 75 1.44 -5.05 15.86
CA LEU A 75 1.68 -5.77 14.60
C LEU A 75 1.54 -7.30 14.77
N TYR A 76 2.12 -7.86 15.83
CA TYR A 76 2.06 -9.31 16.12
C TYR A 76 0.66 -9.82 16.43
N THR A 77 -0.21 -9.00 17.03
CA THR A 77 -1.59 -9.36 17.34
C THR A 77 -2.44 -9.44 16.07
N THR A 78 -2.31 -8.45 15.19
CA THR A 78 -2.97 -8.44 13.88
C THR A 78 -2.55 -9.65 13.07
N TYR A 79 -1.27 -9.92 13.06
CA TYR A 79 -0.66 -11.06 12.45
C TYR A 79 -1.23 -12.39 12.94
N GLN A 80 -1.32 -12.60 14.25
CA GLN A 80 -1.86 -13.86 14.81
C GLN A 80 -3.30 -14.08 14.34
N LYS A 81 -4.13 -13.04 14.26
CA LYS A 81 -5.50 -13.16 13.74
C LYS A 81 -5.54 -13.64 12.29
N ILE A 82 -4.60 -13.16 11.45
CA ILE A 82 -4.47 -13.65 10.07
C ILE A 82 -4.13 -15.14 10.07
N LEU A 83 -3.19 -15.55 10.89
CA LEU A 83 -2.76 -16.94 10.98
C LEU A 83 -3.86 -17.90 11.44
N ASP A 84 -4.64 -17.47 12.44
CA ASP A 84 -5.80 -18.24 12.90
C ASP A 84 -6.81 -18.41 11.76
N GLY A 85 -6.95 -17.38 10.90
CA GLY A 85 -7.75 -17.48 9.69
C GLY A 85 -7.18 -18.46 8.65
N VAL A 86 -5.85 -18.46 8.45
CA VAL A 86 -5.17 -19.41 7.55
C VAL A 86 -5.35 -20.85 8.05
N ALA A 87 -5.25 -21.08 9.36
CA ALA A 87 -5.44 -22.40 9.97
C ALA A 87 -6.83 -23.01 9.69
N ASN A 88 -7.85 -22.17 9.46
CA ASN A 88 -9.18 -22.62 9.05
C ASN A 88 -9.23 -23.20 7.62
N ALA A 89 -8.20 -23.02 6.81
CA ALA A 89 -8.15 -23.49 5.42
C ALA A 89 -6.79 -24.15 5.10
N PRO A 90 -6.51 -25.32 5.70
CA PRO A 90 -5.19 -25.95 5.64
C PRO A 90 -4.74 -26.39 4.24
N GLU A 91 -5.67 -26.49 3.27
CA GLU A 91 -5.40 -26.80 1.87
C GLU A 91 -5.14 -25.55 1.02
N ALA A 92 -5.23 -24.36 1.62
CA ALA A 92 -5.07 -23.11 0.88
C ALA A 92 -3.60 -22.79 0.61
N THR A 93 -3.33 -22.28 -0.58
CA THR A 93 -2.03 -21.65 -0.91
C THR A 93 -1.95 -20.29 -0.23
N VAL A 94 -0.85 -20.00 0.47
CA VAL A 94 -0.60 -18.70 1.06
C VAL A 94 0.36 -17.91 0.18
N ILE A 95 -0.11 -16.76 -0.29
CA ILE A 95 0.68 -15.83 -1.10
C ILE A 95 0.90 -14.58 -0.24
N ALA A 96 2.11 -14.40 0.25
CA ALA A 96 2.40 -13.39 1.23
C ALA A 96 3.42 -12.37 0.73
N ASN A 97 3.13 -11.09 0.97
CA ASN A 97 4.16 -10.05 0.92
C ASN A 97 4.94 -10.07 2.24
N GLY A 98 6.23 -10.01 2.13
CA GLY A 98 7.25 -10.32 3.09
C GLY A 98 7.39 -9.48 4.33
N ASP A 99 6.56 -8.51 4.61
CA ASP A 99 6.74 -7.59 5.73
C ASP A 99 6.16 -8.04 7.08
N ALA A 100 5.65 -9.27 7.16
CA ALA A 100 5.01 -9.69 8.39
C ALA A 100 5.65 -10.92 9.05
N PRO A 101 5.62 -11.01 10.38
CA PRO A 101 6.02 -12.19 11.17
C PRO A 101 5.21 -13.48 10.91
N ILE A 102 4.56 -13.55 9.78
CA ILE A 102 3.45 -14.45 9.37
C ILE A 102 3.78 -15.93 9.34
N LEU A 103 5.03 -16.29 9.16
CA LEU A 103 5.38 -17.66 8.81
C LEU A 103 5.26 -18.68 9.93
N ASN A 104 5.10 -18.25 11.19
CA ASN A 104 4.93 -19.19 12.30
C ASN A 104 3.61 -20.01 12.25
N GLY A 105 2.58 -19.49 11.60
CA GLY A 105 1.28 -20.14 11.55
C GLY A 105 1.01 -20.91 10.27
N VAL A 106 1.79 -20.70 9.21
CA VAL A 106 1.66 -21.44 7.95
C VAL A 106 2.07 -22.91 8.11
N ALA A 107 2.84 -23.25 9.13
CA ALA A 107 3.12 -24.64 9.50
C ALA A 107 1.85 -25.47 9.77
N LEU A 108 0.69 -24.84 9.98
CA LEU A 108 -0.62 -25.49 10.13
C LEU A 108 -1.26 -25.87 8.77
N ALA A 109 -0.69 -25.45 7.65
CA ALA A 109 -1.15 -25.77 6.30
C ALA A 109 0.02 -26.32 5.46
N PRO A 110 0.55 -27.53 5.75
CA PRO A 110 1.85 -28.00 5.22
C PRO A 110 1.86 -28.25 3.71
N ASN A 111 0.71 -28.39 3.07
CA ASN A 111 0.59 -28.62 1.62
C ASN A 111 0.38 -27.33 0.81
N ALA A 112 0.27 -26.17 1.46
CA ALA A 112 0.06 -24.92 0.79
C ALA A 112 1.36 -24.38 0.19
N THR A 113 1.32 -23.86 -1.04
CA THR A 113 2.44 -23.10 -1.62
C THR A 113 2.40 -21.66 -1.13
N ILE A 114 3.55 -21.16 -0.69
CA ILE A 114 3.70 -19.80 -0.21
C ILE A 114 4.37 -18.97 -1.30
N ILE A 115 3.78 -17.82 -1.66
CA ILE A 115 4.42 -16.83 -2.52
C ILE A 115 4.69 -15.59 -1.65
N ALA A 116 5.97 -15.31 -1.39
CA ALA A 116 6.40 -14.31 -0.44
C ALA A 116 7.31 -13.25 -1.05
N ASN A 117 7.28 -12.02 -0.51
CA ASN A 117 8.28 -11.01 -0.84
C ASN A 117 9.62 -11.37 -0.19
N GLY A 118 10.60 -11.77 -0.98
CA GLY A 118 11.93 -12.12 -0.50
C GLY A 118 12.74 -10.94 0.05
N ASP A 119 12.37 -9.71 -0.29
CA ASP A 119 13.06 -8.49 0.17
C ASP A 119 12.76 -8.14 1.63
N ALA A 120 11.80 -8.81 2.27
CA ALA A 120 11.50 -8.62 3.67
C ALA A 120 12.13 -9.72 4.53
N PRO A 121 12.95 -9.34 5.52
CA PRO A 121 13.74 -10.29 6.31
C PRO A 121 12.92 -11.31 7.08
N ILE A 122 11.72 -10.93 7.43
CA ILE A 122 10.90 -11.69 8.37
C ILE A 122 10.33 -12.97 7.78
N PHE A 123 10.15 -13.08 6.46
CA PHE A 123 9.61 -14.26 5.81
C PHE A 123 10.60 -15.42 5.64
N HIS A 124 11.87 -15.12 5.69
CA HIS A 124 12.90 -16.15 5.67
C HIS A 124 13.38 -16.52 7.08
N SER A 125 12.75 -15.94 8.11
CA SER A 125 13.17 -16.11 9.51
C SER A 125 13.03 -17.54 10.05
N LYS A 126 12.20 -18.37 9.42
CA LYS A 126 11.98 -19.78 9.81
C LYS A 126 11.92 -20.70 8.61
N GLN A 127 12.46 -21.90 8.76
CA GLN A 127 12.23 -22.99 7.81
C GLN A 127 10.80 -23.49 7.95
N LEU A 128 10.05 -23.47 6.86
CA LEU A 128 8.69 -23.99 6.79
C LEU A 128 8.67 -25.26 5.94
N PRO A 129 7.76 -26.21 6.23
CA PRO A 129 7.58 -27.39 5.40
C PRO A 129 6.96 -27.09 4.03
N ASN A 130 6.47 -25.88 3.83
CA ASN A 130 5.74 -25.45 2.64
C ASN A 130 6.69 -25.14 1.47
N PRO A 131 6.30 -25.43 0.22
CA PRO A 131 6.93 -24.83 -0.95
C PRO A 131 6.80 -23.32 -0.90
N ILE A 132 7.92 -22.58 -0.99
CA ILE A 132 7.92 -21.12 -0.96
C ILE A 132 8.39 -20.58 -2.29
N VAL A 133 7.65 -19.60 -2.82
CA VAL A 133 7.99 -18.85 -4.03
C VAL A 133 8.23 -17.40 -3.62
N TYR A 134 9.45 -16.91 -3.80
CA TYR A 134 9.83 -15.55 -3.43
C TYR A 134 9.76 -14.60 -4.60
N TYR A 135 9.26 -13.38 -4.36
CA TYR A 135 9.36 -12.26 -5.29
C TYR A 135 10.03 -11.06 -4.61
N GLY A 136 10.66 -10.19 -5.38
CA GLY A 136 11.32 -9.00 -4.85
C GLY A 136 12.07 -8.21 -5.91
N PHE A 137 12.81 -7.18 -5.49
CA PHE A 137 13.70 -6.44 -6.37
C PHE A 137 15.05 -7.14 -6.46
N ASP A 138 15.51 -7.37 -7.69
CA ASP A 138 16.86 -7.84 -7.95
C ASP A 138 17.70 -6.74 -8.61
N ASN A 139 18.05 -5.77 -7.80
CA ASN A 139 18.96 -4.71 -8.18
C ASN A 139 20.39 -5.19 -7.85
N GLN A 140 21.25 -5.30 -8.85
CA GLN A 140 22.65 -5.78 -8.72
C GLN A 140 23.57 -4.75 -8.04
N LYS A 141 23.16 -4.17 -6.91
CA LYS A 141 24.00 -3.29 -6.10
C LYS A 141 24.58 -4.08 -4.92
N ASP A 142 25.87 -3.96 -4.73
CA ASP A 142 26.61 -4.52 -3.59
C ASP A 142 26.98 -3.38 -2.63
N GLY A 143 25.98 -2.87 -1.92
CA GLY A 143 26.17 -1.88 -0.86
C GLY A 143 26.25 -2.53 0.52
N ASP A 144 26.60 -1.74 1.51
CA ASP A 144 26.48 -2.08 2.93
C ASP A 144 25.79 -0.91 3.64
N ILE A 145 24.47 -1.00 3.76
CA ILE A 145 23.61 0.04 4.32
C ILE A 145 22.95 -0.55 5.57
N LYS A 146 23.07 0.11 6.71
CA LYS A 146 22.33 -0.29 7.91
C LYS A 146 20.84 -0.07 7.72
N ALA A 147 20.03 -0.92 8.35
CA ALA A 147 18.58 -0.77 8.39
C ALA A 147 18.20 0.64 8.85
N THR A 148 17.17 1.22 8.19
CA THR A 148 16.67 2.55 8.51
C THR A 148 16.03 2.53 9.91
N PRO A 149 16.47 3.38 10.85
CA PRO A 149 15.84 3.46 12.17
C PRO A 149 14.39 3.94 12.07
N ASN A 150 13.59 3.66 13.10
CA ASN A 150 12.16 4.02 13.20
C ASN A 150 11.25 3.37 12.15
N THR A 151 11.70 2.26 11.56
CA THR A 151 10.88 1.44 10.65
C THR A 151 10.78 0.02 11.18
N ASP A 152 9.82 -0.75 10.66
CA ASP A 152 9.72 -2.17 10.98
C ASP A 152 10.86 -2.96 10.32
N GLY A 153 11.28 -4.09 10.90
CA GLY A 153 12.30 -4.96 10.32
C GLY A 153 13.76 -4.48 10.45
N VAL A 154 14.07 -3.71 11.49
CA VAL A 154 15.43 -3.23 11.78
C VAL A 154 16.34 -4.34 12.28
N LEU A 155 15.79 -5.28 13.07
CA LEU A 155 16.58 -6.32 13.75
C LEU A 155 16.48 -7.66 13.03
N CYS A 156 17.58 -8.38 13.01
CA CYS A 156 17.63 -9.75 12.52
C CYS A 156 16.67 -10.65 13.32
N PRO A 157 15.75 -11.35 12.68
CA PRO A 157 14.79 -12.20 13.37
C PRO A 157 15.42 -13.43 14.05
N GLN A 158 16.66 -13.78 13.68
CA GLN A 158 17.36 -14.92 14.27
C GLN A 158 18.23 -14.54 15.48
N CYS A 159 18.97 -13.43 15.41
CA CYS A 159 19.96 -13.07 16.43
C CYS A 159 19.80 -11.66 17.01
N GLN A 160 18.80 -10.90 16.60
CA GLN A 160 18.50 -9.55 17.07
C GLN A 160 19.61 -8.51 16.79
N HIS A 161 20.59 -8.83 15.95
CA HIS A 161 21.54 -7.84 15.46
C HIS A 161 20.88 -6.91 14.45
N VAL A 162 21.36 -5.66 14.31
CA VAL A 162 20.86 -4.74 13.28
C VAL A 162 21.13 -5.32 11.90
N LEU A 163 20.10 -5.38 11.05
CA LEU A 163 20.25 -5.84 9.69
C LEU A 163 21.00 -4.82 8.83
N HIS A 164 21.77 -5.34 7.89
CA HIS A 164 22.39 -4.60 6.82
C HIS A 164 21.76 -4.97 5.48
N TYR A 165 21.95 -4.12 4.48
CA TYR A 165 21.34 -4.24 3.16
C TYR A 165 22.37 -3.95 2.07
N HIS A 166 22.38 -4.77 1.02
CA HIS A 166 23.06 -4.40 -0.21
C HIS A 166 22.38 -3.23 -0.90
N PHE A 167 21.05 -3.18 -0.84
CA PHE A 167 20.25 -2.01 -1.18
C PHE A 167 18.93 -2.04 -0.41
N ILE A 168 18.36 -0.86 -0.16
CA ILE A 168 17.00 -0.67 0.36
C ILE A 168 16.15 -0.07 -0.75
N SER A 169 15.00 -0.66 -1.04
CA SER A 169 14.05 -0.15 -2.02
C SER A 169 13.09 0.87 -1.43
N TYR A 170 12.49 0.57 -0.29
CA TYR A 170 11.80 1.53 0.58
C TYR A 170 11.59 0.93 1.97
N SER A 171 11.45 1.77 3.01
CA SER A 171 11.42 1.33 4.41
C SER A 171 12.61 0.39 4.67
N ASN A 172 12.41 -0.81 5.19
CA ASN A 172 13.42 -1.85 5.30
C ASN A 172 13.11 -3.05 4.39
N LEU A 173 12.65 -2.78 3.16
CA LEU A 173 12.56 -3.78 2.10
C LEU A 173 13.78 -3.69 1.19
N GLY A 174 14.37 -4.82 0.86
CA GLY A 174 15.51 -4.87 -0.04
C GLY A 174 16.35 -6.15 0.09
N LYS A 175 17.55 -6.12 -0.42
CA LYS A 175 18.48 -7.24 -0.33
C LYS A 175 19.24 -7.17 0.99
N TYR A 176 18.65 -7.75 2.02
CA TYR A 176 19.19 -7.74 3.38
C TYR A 176 20.18 -8.86 3.64
N PHE A 177 21.05 -8.64 4.64
CA PHE A 177 21.90 -9.64 5.26
C PHE A 177 22.18 -9.28 6.71
N CYS A 178 22.52 -10.28 7.52
CA CYS A 178 22.95 -10.10 8.89
C CYS A 178 24.46 -10.34 9.00
N PRO A 179 25.26 -9.33 9.34
CA PRO A 179 26.71 -9.51 9.45
C PRO A 179 27.12 -10.39 10.63
N ASN A 180 26.22 -10.67 11.58
CA ASN A 180 26.48 -11.46 12.77
C ASN A 180 26.21 -12.96 12.61
N CYS A 181 25.09 -13.34 11.98
CA CYS A 181 24.70 -14.76 11.90
C CYS A 181 24.57 -15.30 10.47
N GLY A 182 24.84 -14.48 9.45
CA GLY A 182 24.74 -14.90 8.05
C GLY A 182 23.30 -15.06 7.52
N PHE A 183 22.28 -14.62 8.29
CA PHE A 183 20.92 -14.58 7.80
C PHE A 183 20.82 -13.60 6.64
N GLU A 184 20.29 -14.04 5.49
CA GLU A 184 20.26 -13.21 4.30
C GLU A 184 18.97 -13.44 3.48
N ARG A 185 18.74 -12.56 2.50
CA ARG A 185 17.59 -12.64 1.60
C ARG A 185 17.66 -13.92 0.74
N PRO A 186 16.55 -14.68 0.64
CA PRO A 186 16.49 -15.85 -0.21
C PRO A 186 16.57 -15.47 -1.70
N GLU A 187 16.90 -16.45 -2.54
CA GLU A 187 16.81 -16.30 -3.99
C GLU A 187 15.37 -16.03 -4.44
N LEU A 188 15.20 -15.17 -5.44
CA LEU A 188 13.91 -14.78 -5.96
C LEU A 188 13.48 -15.65 -7.12
N ASN A 189 12.22 -16.08 -7.11
CA ASN A 189 11.60 -16.78 -8.23
C ASN A 189 11.01 -15.82 -9.26
N PHE A 190 10.55 -14.64 -8.80
CA PHE A 190 10.08 -13.54 -9.63
C PHE A 190 10.80 -12.26 -9.26
N ALA A 191 11.63 -11.75 -10.16
CA ALA A 191 12.48 -10.62 -9.89
C ALA A 191 12.05 -9.37 -10.66
N LEU A 192 11.99 -8.24 -9.96
CA LEU A 192 11.96 -6.94 -10.58
C LEU A 192 13.42 -6.51 -10.81
N ASN A 193 13.83 -6.48 -12.06
CA ASN A 193 15.23 -6.27 -12.40
C ASN A 193 15.60 -4.79 -12.51
N LYS A 194 14.65 -3.94 -12.93
CA LYS A 194 14.94 -2.54 -13.20
C LYS A 194 13.69 -1.67 -13.12
N ILE A 195 13.83 -0.48 -12.56
CA ILE A 195 12.87 0.62 -12.71
C ILE A 195 13.41 1.54 -13.80
N ASN A 196 12.68 1.63 -14.94
CA ASN A 196 13.08 2.44 -16.08
C ASN A 196 12.64 3.88 -15.95
N ASP A 197 11.41 4.10 -15.42
CA ASP A 197 10.85 5.43 -15.19
C ASP A 197 9.90 5.41 -14.01
N LEU A 198 9.97 6.46 -13.19
CA LEU A 198 9.14 6.64 -12.02
C LEU A 198 8.68 8.09 -11.93
N THR A 199 7.39 8.31 -12.14
CA THR A 199 6.75 9.61 -12.04
C THR A 199 5.62 9.56 -11.01
N PRO A 200 5.07 10.69 -10.55
CA PRO A 200 3.87 10.65 -9.70
C PRO A 200 2.66 9.96 -10.35
N LYS A 201 2.65 9.87 -11.69
CA LYS A 201 1.49 9.37 -12.46
C LYS A 201 1.65 7.99 -13.06
N SER A 202 2.88 7.51 -13.20
CA SER A 202 3.17 6.23 -13.86
C SER A 202 4.48 5.65 -13.39
N SER A 203 4.58 4.33 -13.53
CA SER A 203 5.84 3.60 -13.33
C SER A 203 6.08 2.67 -14.51
N THR A 204 7.32 2.64 -15.00
CA THR A 204 7.76 1.69 -16.03
C THR A 204 8.93 0.89 -15.46
N PHE A 205 8.85 -0.43 -15.51
CA PHE A 205 9.80 -1.33 -14.88
C PHE A 205 9.86 -2.67 -15.62
N GLU A 206 10.82 -3.52 -15.28
CA GLU A 206 11.01 -4.83 -15.86
C GLU A 206 10.86 -5.92 -14.80
N ILE A 207 10.01 -6.92 -15.06
CA ILE A 207 9.88 -8.14 -14.26
C ILE A 207 10.27 -9.33 -15.15
N ASP A 208 11.21 -10.14 -14.71
CA ASP A 208 11.75 -11.29 -15.46
C ASP A 208 12.16 -10.92 -16.90
N GLY A 209 12.71 -9.71 -17.09
CA GLY A 209 13.11 -9.17 -18.39
C GLY A 209 11.97 -8.60 -19.26
N GLU A 210 10.71 -8.70 -18.82
CA GLU A 210 9.56 -8.17 -19.54
C GLU A 210 9.25 -6.72 -19.11
N PRO A 211 9.18 -5.76 -20.05
CA PRO A 211 8.86 -4.38 -19.75
C PRO A 211 7.36 -4.23 -19.44
N ILE A 212 7.05 -3.64 -18.29
CA ILE A 212 5.70 -3.39 -17.77
C ILE A 212 5.52 -1.91 -17.49
N LYS A 213 4.35 -1.38 -17.84
CA LYS A 213 3.93 -0.02 -17.49
C LYS A 213 2.63 -0.05 -16.71
N ILE A 214 2.57 0.71 -15.61
CA ILE A 214 1.35 0.95 -14.84
C ILE A 214 1.05 2.45 -14.78
N GLY A 215 -0.22 2.81 -14.83
CA GLY A 215 -0.72 4.20 -14.80
C GLY A 215 -0.78 4.80 -13.39
N ILE A 216 0.14 4.40 -12.50
CA ILE A 216 0.19 4.87 -11.11
C ILE A 216 1.66 4.93 -10.68
N GLY A 217 2.03 5.99 -9.93
CA GLY A 217 3.38 6.20 -9.45
C GLY A 217 3.65 5.58 -8.08
N GLY A 218 4.91 5.55 -7.69
CA GLY A 218 5.38 5.10 -6.37
C GLY A 218 5.90 3.67 -6.35
N VAL A 219 7.02 3.47 -5.66
CA VAL A 219 7.71 2.17 -5.56
C VAL A 219 6.81 1.11 -4.93
N TYR A 220 6.00 1.48 -3.93
CA TYR A 220 5.04 0.55 -3.31
C TYR A 220 4.01 0.00 -4.31
N ASN A 221 3.60 0.78 -5.33
CA ASN A 221 2.72 0.29 -6.39
C ASN A 221 3.43 -0.66 -7.35
N ILE A 222 4.74 -0.52 -7.51
CA ILE A 222 5.54 -1.49 -8.25
C ILE A 222 5.58 -2.83 -7.49
N TYR A 223 5.75 -2.83 -6.15
CA TYR A 223 5.63 -4.06 -5.35
C TYR A 223 4.25 -4.69 -5.43
N ASN A 224 3.18 -3.88 -5.41
CA ASN A 224 1.81 -4.40 -5.60
C ASN A 224 1.65 -5.04 -6.99
N ALA A 225 2.23 -4.45 -8.03
CA ALA A 225 2.24 -5.02 -9.37
C ALA A 225 3.06 -6.32 -9.44
N LEU A 226 4.21 -6.37 -8.78
CA LEU A 226 5.05 -7.57 -8.69
C LEU A 226 4.32 -8.72 -7.97
N ALA A 227 3.64 -8.42 -6.85
CA ALA A 227 2.79 -9.40 -6.17
C ALA A 227 1.67 -9.91 -7.09
N ALA A 228 0.97 -9.01 -7.78
CA ALA A 228 -0.08 -9.38 -8.73
C ALA A 228 0.46 -10.19 -9.93
N TYR A 229 1.67 -9.87 -10.41
CA TYR A 229 2.37 -10.63 -11.43
C TYR A 229 2.63 -12.06 -10.93
N SER A 230 3.22 -12.21 -9.76
CA SER A 230 3.58 -13.50 -9.16
C SER A 230 2.35 -14.40 -8.97
N VAL A 231 1.24 -13.82 -8.44
CA VAL A 231 -0.06 -14.51 -8.36
C VAL A 231 -0.58 -14.92 -9.75
N GLY A 232 -0.50 -14.02 -10.71
CA GLY A 232 -0.91 -14.29 -12.09
C GLY A 232 -0.14 -15.48 -12.68
N ARG A 233 1.19 -15.47 -12.51
CA ARG A 233 2.07 -16.56 -12.97
C ARG A 233 1.75 -17.88 -12.29
N PHE A 234 1.55 -17.86 -10.96
CA PHE A 234 1.12 -19.04 -10.19
C PHE A 234 -0.22 -19.60 -10.70
N MET A 235 -1.17 -18.74 -11.04
CA MET A 235 -2.46 -19.12 -11.61
C MET A 235 -2.39 -19.44 -13.12
N GLY A 236 -1.18 -19.49 -13.71
CA GLY A 236 -0.93 -19.85 -15.10
C GLY A 236 -1.32 -18.75 -16.10
N VAL A 237 -1.37 -17.48 -15.69
CA VAL A 237 -1.48 -16.33 -16.60
C VAL A 237 -0.13 -16.10 -17.24
N SER A 238 -0.08 -15.90 -18.56
CA SER A 238 1.19 -15.66 -19.26
C SER A 238 1.73 -14.23 -18.99
N PRO A 239 3.06 -13.99 -19.16
CA PRO A 239 3.62 -12.64 -19.07
C PRO A 239 2.90 -11.64 -19.98
N ALA A 240 2.64 -12.00 -21.22
CA ALA A 240 1.95 -11.15 -22.20
C ALA A 240 0.51 -10.79 -21.76
N GLN A 241 -0.24 -11.74 -21.19
CA GLN A 241 -1.57 -11.48 -20.64
C GLN A 241 -1.49 -10.55 -19.42
N THR A 242 -0.47 -10.73 -18.56
CA THR A 242 -0.27 -9.86 -17.39
C THR A 242 0.08 -8.44 -17.82
N LYS A 243 1.00 -8.26 -18.77
CA LYS A 243 1.34 -6.96 -19.36
C LYS A 243 0.11 -6.25 -19.90
N LYS A 244 -0.69 -6.93 -20.73
CA LYS A 244 -1.95 -6.40 -21.27
C LYS A 244 -2.94 -6.00 -20.17
N ALA A 245 -3.01 -6.77 -19.08
CA ALA A 245 -3.86 -6.44 -17.94
C ALA A 245 -3.41 -5.17 -17.22
N PHE A 246 -2.11 -4.98 -17.02
CA PHE A 246 -1.56 -3.78 -16.40
C PHE A 246 -1.76 -2.53 -17.27
N GLU A 247 -1.56 -2.63 -18.57
CA GLU A 247 -1.79 -1.53 -19.52
C GLU A 247 -3.25 -1.05 -19.54
N LYS A 248 -4.20 -1.97 -19.32
CA LYS A 248 -5.63 -1.68 -19.22
C LYS A 248 -6.07 -1.26 -17.82
N GLY A 249 -5.19 -1.39 -16.81
CA GLY A 249 -5.50 -1.11 -15.42
C GLY A 249 -5.97 0.33 -15.23
N LYS A 250 -7.15 0.51 -14.62
CA LYS A 250 -7.66 1.82 -14.23
C LYS A 250 -7.23 2.12 -12.80
N ARG A 251 -7.01 3.40 -12.49
CA ARG A 251 -6.78 3.86 -11.12
C ARG A 251 -7.98 3.51 -10.24
N ILE A 252 -7.71 3.03 -9.03
CA ILE A 252 -8.72 2.66 -8.06
C ILE A 252 -8.98 3.85 -7.13
N PHE A 253 -10.22 3.98 -6.69
CA PHE A 253 -10.70 4.92 -5.69
C PHE A 253 -9.73 5.13 -4.52
N GLY A 254 -9.55 6.40 -4.12
CA GLY A 254 -8.71 6.79 -2.96
C GLY A 254 -7.20 6.64 -3.14
N ARG A 255 -6.74 6.15 -4.31
CA ARG A 255 -5.32 6.00 -4.61
C ARG A 255 -4.90 6.93 -5.74
N GLN A 256 -4.37 8.14 -5.39
CA GLN A 256 -3.90 9.15 -6.35
C GLN A 256 -5.01 9.58 -7.34
N GLU A 257 -6.18 9.93 -6.80
CA GLU A 257 -7.29 10.39 -7.64
C GLU A 257 -6.99 11.77 -8.22
N GLU A 258 -7.03 11.91 -9.54
CA GLU A 258 -6.81 13.18 -10.23
C GLU A 258 -8.15 13.87 -10.50
N ILE A 259 -8.25 15.11 -10.06
CA ILE A 259 -9.46 15.94 -10.15
C ILE A 259 -9.06 17.30 -10.75
N ASN A 260 -9.80 17.76 -11.75
CA ASN A 260 -9.66 19.13 -12.23
C ASN A 260 -10.60 20.04 -11.43
N VAL A 261 -10.02 20.98 -10.68
CA VAL A 261 -10.76 21.95 -9.89
C VAL A 261 -10.43 23.35 -10.45
N ASP A 262 -11.32 23.87 -11.27
CA ASP A 262 -11.20 25.17 -11.92
C ASP A 262 -9.82 25.42 -12.57
N GLY A 263 -9.33 24.45 -13.34
CA GLY A 263 -8.05 24.52 -14.04
C GLY A 263 -6.83 24.12 -13.18
N LYS A 264 -7.02 23.77 -11.91
CA LYS A 264 -5.97 23.17 -11.06
C LYS A 264 -6.03 21.67 -11.17
N LEU A 265 -4.87 21.04 -11.34
CA LEU A 265 -4.72 19.59 -11.29
C LEU A 265 -4.52 19.16 -9.84
N VAL A 266 -5.57 18.66 -9.23
CA VAL A 266 -5.58 18.17 -7.85
C VAL A 266 -5.31 16.68 -7.85
N THR A 267 -4.35 16.22 -7.04
CA THR A 267 -4.15 14.79 -6.75
C THR A 267 -4.53 14.55 -5.30
N LEU A 268 -5.63 13.83 -5.08
CA LEU A 268 -6.14 13.47 -3.76
C LEU A 268 -5.63 12.08 -3.37
N ILE A 269 -4.99 11.98 -2.18
CA ILE A 269 -4.29 10.79 -1.73
C ILE A 269 -4.67 10.49 -0.28
N LEU A 270 -5.12 9.26 -0.03
CA LEU A 270 -5.35 8.76 1.32
C LEU A 270 -4.02 8.46 2.01
N VAL A 271 -3.86 8.95 3.24
CA VAL A 271 -2.77 8.62 4.17
C VAL A 271 -3.34 8.31 5.54
N LYS A 272 -2.84 7.26 6.20
CA LYS A 272 -3.36 6.83 7.51
C LYS A 272 -2.30 6.21 8.44
N ASN A 273 -1.07 6.10 7.99
CA ASN A 273 0.05 5.56 8.76
C ASN A 273 1.39 6.14 8.25
N PRO A 274 2.49 6.01 9.02
CA PRO A 274 3.79 6.61 8.66
C PRO A 274 4.35 6.05 7.36
N VAL A 275 4.28 4.74 7.16
CA VAL A 275 4.87 4.09 5.98
C VAL A 275 4.15 4.56 4.71
N GLY A 276 2.81 4.57 4.72
CA GLY A 276 2.01 5.07 3.60
C GLY A 276 2.30 6.54 3.31
N LEU A 277 2.40 7.38 4.36
CA LEU A 277 2.77 8.79 4.23
C LEU A 277 4.15 8.96 3.59
N ASN A 278 5.17 8.24 4.08
CA ASN A 278 6.53 8.34 3.57
C ASN A 278 6.62 7.90 2.10
N GLN A 279 5.85 6.87 1.70
CA GLN A 279 5.76 6.47 0.30
C GLN A 279 5.09 7.52 -0.60
N VAL A 280 4.09 8.24 -0.09
CA VAL A 280 3.49 9.37 -0.81
C VAL A 280 4.48 10.52 -0.91
N ILE A 281 5.22 10.83 0.16
CA ILE A 281 6.30 11.83 0.15
C ILE A 281 7.38 11.46 -0.88
N ASP A 282 7.80 10.18 -0.93
CA ASP A 282 8.73 9.68 -1.96
C ASP A 282 8.20 9.94 -3.37
N MET A 283 6.94 9.60 -3.61
CA MET A 283 6.30 9.77 -4.91
C MET A 283 6.24 11.24 -5.32
N ILE A 284 5.73 12.15 -4.45
CA ILE A 284 5.63 13.58 -4.80
C ILE A 284 7.01 14.24 -4.94
N SER A 285 8.06 13.70 -4.30
CA SER A 285 9.44 14.19 -4.46
C SER A 285 10.00 13.99 -5.88
N THR A 286 9.40 13.08 -6.65
CA THR A 286 9.78 12.86 -8.06
C THR A 286 9.23 13.96 -8.97
N ASP A 287 8.25 14.76 -8.52
CA ASP A 287 7.71 15.88 -9.29
C ASP A 287 8.67 17.08 -9.26
N LYS A 288 9.09 17.53 -10.42
CA LYS A 288 10.00 18.66 -10.58
C LYS A 288 9.27 19.99 -10.71
N ASP A 289 7.98 19.96 -11.04
CA ASP A 289 7.18 21.17 -11.17
C ASP A 289 6.81 21.76 -9.80
N PRO A 290 6.56 23.07 -9.72
CA PRO A 290 6.07 23.69 -8.48
C PRO A 290 4.65 23.22 -8.17
N PHE A 291 4.37 22.93 -6.89
CA PHE A 291 3.05 22.51 -6.42
C PHE A 291 2.66 23.15 -5.09
N THR A 292 1.37 23.08 -4.77
CA THR A 292 0.79 23.40 -3.46
C THR A 292 0.55 22.08 -2.72
N PHE A 293 0.94 22.04 -1.46
CA PHE A 293 0.72 20.91 -0.55
C PHE A 293 -0.44 21.22 0.39
N ILE A 294 -1.39 20.30 0.50
CA ILE A 294 -2.51 20.38 1.45
C ILE A 294 -2.47 19.15 2.33
N GLY A 295 -2.36 19.33 3.66
CA GLY A 295 -2.37 18.26 4.65
C GLY A 295 -3.65 18.32 5.50
N LEU A 296 -4.49 17.30 5.46
CA LEU A 296 -5.77 17.25 6.16
C LEU A 296 -5.81 16.07 7.12
N LEU A 297 -6.00 16.37 8.40
CA LEU A 297 -5.97 15.39 9.47
C LEU A 297 -7.29 15.39 10.25
N ASN A 298 -8.01 14.28 10.20
CA ASN A 298 -9.12 13.95 11.07
C ASN A 298 -8.74 12.77 11.99
N ALA A 299 -9.49 12.57 13.07
CA ALA A 299 -9.30 11.48 14.03
C ALA A 299 -10.63 10.85 14.40
N ASN A 300 -11.48 10.59 13.41
CA ASN A 300 -12.71 9.85 13.63
C ASN A 300 -12.41 8.35 13.74
N TYR A 301 -13.35 7.57 14.23
CA TYR A 301 -13.19 6.12 14.39
C TYR A 301 -12.68 5.41 13.11
N ALA A 302 -13.14 5.87 11.94
CA ALA A 302 -12.70 5.30 10.65
C ALA A 302 -11.28 5.72 10.23
N ASP A 303 -10.75 6.82 10.78
CA ASP A 303 -9.38 7.30 10.52
C ASP A 303 -8.34 6.63 11.44
N GLY A 304 -8.79 6.11 12.59
CA GLY A 304 -7.97 5.85 13.76
C GLY A 304 -7.92 7.08 14.68
N ILE A 305 -8.18 6.86 15.97
CA ILE A 305 -8.27 7.96 16.97
C ILE A 305 -6.88 8.49 17.30
N ASP A 306 -5.88 7.60 17.30
CA ASP A 306 -4.48 7.96 17.55
C ASP A 306 -3.88 8.66 16.32
N THR A 307 -3.49 9.92 16.50
CA THR A 307 -2.80 10.72 15.49
C THR A 307 -1.29 10.83 15.72
N SER A 308 -0.75 10.14 16.72
CA SER A 308 0.69 10.20 17.05
C SER A 308 1.59 9.72 15.90
N TRP A 309 1.07 8.87 15.01
CA TRP A 309 1.76 8.36 13.84
C TRP A 309 2.31 9.46 12.91
N ILE A 310 1.78 10.70 12.95
CA ILE A 310 2.32 11.80 12.15
C ILE A 310 3.75 12.16 12.56
N TRP A 311 4.18 11.82 13.79
CA TRP A 311 5.53 12.09 14.28
C TRP A 311 6.58 11.11 13.72
N ASP A 312 6.16 9.94 13.25
CA ASP A 312 7.00 8.95 12.59
C ASP A 312 7.10 9.19 11.06
N GLY A 313 6.38 10.19 10.54
CA GLY A 313 6.39 10.55 9.12
C GLY A 313 7.49 11.55 8.76
N ASP A 314 8.12 11.39 7.60
CA ASP A 314 9.28 12.18 7.11
C ASP A 314 8.88 13.57 6.57
N PHE A 315 8.09 14.32 7.30
CA PHE A 315 7.64 15.66 6.90
C PHE A 315 8.81 16.65 6.70
N GLU A 316 9.97 16.42 7.32
CA GLU A 316 11.21 17.18 7.18
C GLU A 316 11.75 17.23 5.74
N ARG A 317 11.23 16.37 4.87
CA ARG A 317 11.56 16.36 3.44
C ARG A 317 10.78 17.39 2.65
N LEU A 318 9.57 17.75 3.09
CA LEU A 318 8.67 18.66 2.36
C LEU A 318 9.26 20.06 2.15
N PRO A 319 9.89 20.72 3.14
CA PRO A 319 10.50 22.05 2.95
C PRO A 319 11.60 22.08 1.89
N LYS A 320 12.19 20.92 1.56
CA LYS A 320 13.26 20.78 0.56
C LYS A 320 12.73 20.59 -0.87
N MET A 321 11.41 20.44 -1.03
CA MET A 321 10.74 20.26 -2.32
C MET A 321 10.31 21.61 -2.92
N ASN A 322 9.89 21.58 -4.20
CA ASN A 322 9.45 22.80 -4.90
C ASN A 322 8.00 23.20 -4.52
N ILE A 323 7.72 23.25 -3.20
CA ILE A 323 6.40 23.61 -2.66
C ILE A 323 6.31 25.13 -2.50
N LYS A 324 5.29 25.74 -3.13
CA LYS A 324 5.07 27.17 -3.10
C LYS A 324 4.13 27.61 -1.98
N GLN A 325 3.24 26.72 -1.57
CA GLN A 325 2.27 26.99 -0.50
C GLN A 325 1.93 25.67 0.23
N PHE A 326 1.77 25.80 1.54
CA PHE A 326 1.22 24.75 2.41
C PHE A 326 -0.14 25.19 2.93
N ILE A 327 -1.09 24.26 3.00
CA ILE A 327 -2.39 24.45 3.63
C ILE A 327 -2.62 23.28 4.58
N THR A 328 -3.07 23.54 5.79
CA THR A 328 -3.46 22.51 6.76
C THR A 328 -4.88 22.72 7.21
N GLY A 329 -5.61 21.60 7.42
CA GLY A 329 -7.02 21.63 7.80
C GLY A 329 -7.50 20.33 8.41
N GLY A 330 -8.83 20.25 8.63
CA GLY A 330 -9.49 19.13 9.26
C GLY A 330 -9.64 19.28 10.76
N GLU A 331 -10.25 18.28 11.43
CA GLU A 331 -10.56 18.33 12.86
C GLU A 331 -9.29 18.47 13.73
N ARG A 332 -8.21 17.83 13.32
CA ARG A 332 -6.90 17.85 13.98
C ARG A 332 -5.91 18.81 13.31
N TYR A 333 -6.42 19.92 12.76
CA TYR A 333 -5.59 20.90 12.06
C TYR A 333 -4.45 21.45 12.92
N LYS A 334 -4.63 21.58 14.23
CA LYS A 334 -3.58 22.07 15.13
C LYS A 334 -2.38 21.12 15.17
N ASP A 335 -2.64 19.81 15.20
CA ASP A 335 -1.58 18.81 15.28
C ASP A 335 -0.75 18.77 13.99
N ILE A 336 -1.41 18.70 12.83
CA ILE A 336 -0.69 18.69 11.56
C ILE A 336 0.00 20.04 11.28
N THR A 337 -0.59 21.17 11.68
CA THR A 337 0.03 22.48 11.56
C THR A 337 1.31 22.53 12.39
N TYR A 338 1.25 22.13 13.66
CA TYR A 338 2.42 22.10 14.53
C TYR A 338 3.48 21.11 14.03
N ARG A 339 3.07 19.93 13.54
CA ARG A 339 3.99 18.96 12.94
C ARG A 339 4.76 19.54 11.75
N LEU A 340 4.09 20.28 10.87
CA LEU A 340 4.75 20.94 9.73
C LEU A 340 5.68 22.09 10.16
N GLN A 341 5.32 22.82 11.22
CA GLN A 341 6.21 23.83 11.80
C GLN A 341 7.51 23.21 12.33
N VAL A 342 7.40 22.11 13.08
CA VAL A 342 8.57 21.36 13.57
C VAL A 342 9.40 20.81 12.42
N ALA A 343 8.77 20.39 11.32
CA ALA A 343 9.45 19.95 10.11
C ALA A 343 10.18 21.07 9.36
N GLY A 344 10.06 22.33 9.80
CA GLY A 344 10.76 23.48 9.21
C GLY A 344 10.03 24.16 8.05
N VAL A 345 8.70 24.00 7.95
CA VAL A 345 7.88 24.71 6.97
C VAL A 345 7.86 26.21 7.30
N ASP A 346 8.19 27.06 6.29
CA ASP A 346 8.15 28.52 6.43
C ASP A 346 6.72 29.00 6.74
N PRO A 347 6.49 29.68 7.88
CA PRO A 347 5.17 30.19 8.25
C PRO A 347 4.57 31.15 7.21
N LYS A 348 5.39 31.86 6.43
CA LYS A 348 4.92 32.76 5.38
C LYS A 348 4.28 32.05 4.19
N LYS A 349 4.57 30.77 4.04
CA LYS A 349 4.00 29.90 2.98
C LYS A 349 2.90 28.99 3.52
N HIS A 350 2.57 29.06 4.79
CA HIS A 350 1.66 28.12 5.45
C HIS A 350 0.36 28.81 5.84
N LEU A 351 -0.75 28.34 5.27
CA LEU A 351 -2.11 28.76 5.59
C LEU A 351 -2.79 27.66 6.42
N VAL A 352 -3.62 28.07 7.35
CA VAL A 352 -4.38 27.16 8.22
C VAL A 352 -5.87 27.43 7.98
N GLU A 353 -6.61 26.43 7.54
CA GLU A 353 -8.06 26.46 7.35
C GLU A 353 -8.69 25.17 7.88
N PRO A 354 -9.32 25.21 9.07
CA PRO A 354 -9.94 24.04 9.66
C PRO A 354 -11.11 23.47 8.85
N ASP A 355 -11.87 24.37 8.20
CA ASP A 355 -13.07 24.03 7.46
C ASP A 355 -12.71 23.45 6.07
N LEU A 356 -13.09 22.20 5.85
CA LEU A 356 -12.76 21.49 4.61
C LEU A 356 -13.48 22.05 3.38
N ASP A 357 -14.66 22.65 3.52
CA ASP A 357 -15.37 23.30 2.42
C ASP A 357 -14.61 24.54 1.97
N LYS A 358 -14.10 25.33 2.91
CA LYS A 358 -13.26 26.49 2.65
C LYS A 358 -11.91 26.08 2.06
N VAL A 359 -11.31 24.96 2.49
CA VAL A 359 -10.11 24.42 1.86
C VAL A 359 -10.35 24.19 0.37
N VAL A 360 -11.50 23.61 -0.01
CA VAL A 360 -11.85 23.42 -1.44
C VAL A 360 -11.94 24.77 -2.17
N GLU A 361 -12.48 25.82 -1.55
CA GLU A 361 -12.58 27.17 -2.13
C GLU A 361 -11.20 27.87 -2.27
N MET A 362 -10.19 27.43 -1.52
CA MET A 362 -8.82 27.93 -1.64
C MET A 362 -8.09 27.30 -2.82
N ILE A 363 -8.46 26.12 -3.29
CA ILE A 363 -7.76 25.39 -4.35
C ILE A 363 -7.63 26.23 -5.64
N PRO A 364 -8.70 26.83 -6.19
CA PRO A 364 -8.57 27.69 -7.40
C PRO A 364 -7.60 28.87 -7.24
N LYS A 365 -7.44 29.35 -6.01
CA LYS A 365 -6.58 30.48 -5.64
C LYS A 365 -5.12 30.07 -5.38
N ALA A 366 -4.82 28.78 -5.38
CA ALA A 366 -3.45 28.29 -5.13
C ALA A 366 -2.46 28.85 -6.16
N PRO A 367 -1.22 29.19 -5.75
CA PRO A 367 -0.24 29.85 -6.64
C PRO A 367 0.32 28.92 -7.73
N THR A 368 -0.02 27.62 -7.69
CA THR A 368 0.49 26.60 -8.59
C THR A 368 -0.64 25.93 -9.39
N LYS A 369 -0.28 25.32 -10.53
CA LYS A 369 -1.23 24.50 -11.31
C LYS A 369 -1.50 23.13 -10.67
N LYS A 370 -0.48 22.58 -9.99
CA LYS A 370 -0.57 21.27 -9.32
C LYS A 370 -0.86 21.46 -7.83
N VAL A 371 -1.72 20.62 -7.30
CA VAL A 371 -2.10 20.57 -5.88
C VAL A 371 -2.09 19.13 -5.42
N TYR A 372 -1.28 18.80 -4.43
CA TYR A 372 -1.31 17.49 -3.76
C TYR A 372 -2.05 17.62 -2.44
N ILE A 373 -3.11 16.82 -2.26
CA ILE A 373 -3.89 16.75 -1.03
C ILE A 373 -3.64 15.39 -0.40
N LEU A 374 -3.02 15.40 0.78
CA LEU A 374 -2.85 14.23 1.63
C LEU A 374 -3.88 14.32 2.75
N ALA A 375 -4.80 13.37 2.79
CA ALA A 375 -5.93 13.40 3.70
C ALA A 375 -6.14 12.05 4.39
N THR A 376 -6.56 12.06 5.65
CA THR A 376 -7.12 10.88 6.32
C THR A 376 -8.47 10.51 5.72
N TYR A 377 -8.98 9.33 6.02
CA TYR A 377 -10.11 8.73 5.32
C TYR A 377 -11.39 9.58 5.37
N THR A 378 -11.79 10.05 6.55
CA THR A 378 -13.02 10.86 6.67
C THR A 378 -12.86 12.25 6.06
N ALA A 379 -11.67 12.85 6.13
CA ALA A 379 -11.37 14.12 5.46
C ALA A 379 -11.43 13.94 3.93
N MET A 380 -10.88 12.86 3.40
CA MET A 380 -10.94 12.52 1.98
C MET A 380 -12.40 12.33 1.51
N LEU A 381 -13.20 11.58 2.27
CA LEU A 381 -14.63 11.38 1.94
C LEU A 381 -15.41 12.69 1.94
N HIS A 382 -15.13 13.59 2.89
CA HIS A 382 -15.76 14.91 2.94
C HIS A 382 -15.40 15.72 1.69
N LEU A 383 -14.12 15.83 1.35
CA LEU A 383 -13.68 16.53 0.14
C LEU A 383 -14.36 15.99 -1.11
N ARG A 384 -14.48 14.67 -1.25
CA ARG A 384 -15.15 14.07 -2.40
C ARG A 384 -16.62 14.45 -2.51
N LYS A 385 -17.35 14.50 -1.38
CA LYS A 385 -18.74 15.00 -1.35
C LYS A 385 -18.81 16.44 -1.85
N VAL A 386 -17.89 17.30 -1.39
CA VAL A 386 -17.83 18.71 -1.84
C VAL A 386 -17.48 18.80 -3.32
N PHE A 387 -16.49 18.02 -3.79
CA PHE A 387 -16.12 17.99 -5.21
C PHE A 387 -17.29 17.49 -6.10
N ALA A 388 -18.04 16.47 -5.65
CA ALA A 388 -19.22 15.99 -6.37
C ALA A 388 -20.35 17.04 -6.39
N ALA A 389 -20.61 17.69 -5.26
CA ALA A 389 -21.62 18.76 -5.16
C ALA A 389 -21.31 19.96 -6.06
N LYS A 390 -20.01 20.27 -6.24
CA LYS A 390 -19.53 21.33 -7.15
C LYS A 390 -19.34 20.86 -8.61
N GLY A 391 -19.61 19.58 -8.92
CA GLY A 391 -19.53 19.01 -10.26
C GLY A 391 -18.14 18.71 -10.79
N PHE A 392 -17.09 18.72 -9.93
CA PHE A 392 -15.71 18.41 -10.33
C PHE A 392 -15.47 16.90 -10.53
N ILE A 393 -16.27 16.06 -9.87
CA ILE A 393 -16.26 14.60 -10.04
C ILE A 393 -17.68 14.07 -10.17
N LYS A 394 -17.84 12.88 -10.76
CA LYS A 394 -19.13 12.18 -10.74
C LYS A 394 -19.45 11.73 -9.31
N GLY A 395 -20.66 11.99 -8.85
CA GLY A 395 -21.14 11.48 -7.57
C GLY A 395 -21.27 9.97 -7.62
N GLY A 396 -20.74 9.29 -6.59
CA GLY A 396 -20.77 7.83 -6.44
C GLY A 396 -19.45 7.29 -5.90
N MET A 397 -19.51 6.13 -5.25
CA MET A 397 -18.33 5.33 -4.87
C MET A 397 -18.05 4.25 -5.95
N ASP A 398 -18.38 4.53 -7.21
CA ASP A 398 -18.23 3.58 -8.33
C ASP A 398 -16.82 3.56 -8.90
#